data_4f541b53464286ec8b048ceedb9f7559
#
_entry.id   4f541b53464286ec8b048ceedb9f7559
#
_cell.length_a   1.000
_cell.length_b   1.000
_cell.length_c   1.000
_cell.angle_alpha   90.00
_cell.angle_beta   90.00
_cell.angle_gamma   90.00
#
_symmetry.space_group_name_H-M   'P 1'
#
loop_
_entity.id
_entity.type
_entity.pdbx_description
1 polymer ?
#
loop_
_entity_poly.entity_id
_entity_poly.type
_entity_poly.pdbx_seq_one_letter_code
_entity_poly.pdbx_strand_id
1 'polypeptide(L)'
;MNKLKKLTGKSLFLPIFCMLLVMGANIIYDAASGNFALNFFTISLRNGILYGRLIDILNRGSEVAILAIGMTLVVSSSAGTDISVGSVMSLSASFCCMLLAGFGVASASQLQVPLIVGLLAGILLGCLCGLFNGFLVAYLDIQPMVATLILYSAARAIGLLLCNNLIVYIRNDSFTKLGGFTGPIPTPILVAAVCVVITLLALKKTALGLYIQSVGINKKASRIAGLNSRRII
;
A
#
# COMPACT_ATOMS: atom_id res chain seq x y z
N MET A 1 12.23 5.62 -38.04
CA MET A 1 10.85 5.76 -37.56
C MET A 1 10.27 4.54 -36.82
N ASN A 2 10.74 3.30 -37.10
CA ASN A 2 10.16 2.08 -36.50
C ASN A 2 10.57 1.75 -35.04
N LYS A 3 11.73 2.23 -34.55
CA LYS A 3 12.16 1.94 -33.17
C LYS A 3 11.39 2.75 -32.11
N LEU A 4 11.03 3.99 -32.42
CA LEU A 4 10.21 4.84 -31.53
C LEU A 4 8.79 4.30 -31.39
N LYS A 5 8.12 3.88 -32.47
CA LYS A 5 6.80 3.23 -32.41
C LYS A 5 6.81 1.93 -31.60
N LYS A 6 7.91 1.19 -31.60
CA LYS A 6 8.06 -0.04 -30.82
C LYS A 6 8.30 0.22 -29.33
N LEU A 7 8.85 1.39 -28.97
CA LEU A 7 9.04 1.84 -27.59
C LEU A 7 7.76 2.43 -27.02
N THR A 8 7.03 3.27 -27.79
CA THR A 8 5.78 3.89 -27.36
C THR A 8 4.63 2.89 -27.21
N GLY A 9 4.70 1.72 -27.82
CA GLY A 9 3.70 0.64 -27.68
C GLY A 9 3.85 -0.20 -26.41
N LYS A 10 4.89 0.00 -25.59
CA LYS A 10 5.01 -0.69 -24.31
C LYS A 10 4.19 0.03 -23.23
N SER A 11 3.37 -0.71 -22.50
CA SER A 11 2.48 -0.19 -21.46
C SER A 11 3.21 0.65 -20.38
N LEU A 12 4.50 0.38 -20.16
CA LEU A 12 5.34 1.10 -19.21
C LEU A 12 6.00 2.38 -19.76
N PHE A 13 5.90 2.64 -21.07
CA PHE A 13 6.57 3.80 -21.68
C PHE A 13 6.06 5.13 -21.13
N LEU A 14 4.74 5.29 -21.08
CA LEU A 14 4.11 6.54 -20.63
C LEU A 14 4.44 6.87 -19.16
N PRO A 15 4.30 5.95 -18.20
CA PRO A 15 4.69 6.19 -16.80
C PRO A 15 6.16 6.57 -16.64
N ILE A 16 7.06 5.86 -17.32
CA ILE A 16 8.51 6.14 -17.26
C ILE A 16 8.81 7.51 -17.87
N PHE A 17 8.20 7.84 -19.01
CA PHE A 17 8.38 9.14 -19.67
C PHE A 17 7.90 10.29 -18.76
N CYS A 18 6.71 10.18 -18.17
CA CYS A 18 6.19 11.17 -17.22
C CYS A 18 7.11 11.33 -16.00
N MET A 19 7.62 10.22 -15.45
CA MET A 19 8.57 10.25 -14.34
C MET A 19 9.84 11.01 -14.72
N LEU A 20 10.44 10.72 -15.87
CA LEU A 20 11.64 11.40 -16.36
C LEU A 20 11.38 12.89 -16.63
N LEU A 21 10.19 13.24 -17.15
CA LEU A 21 9.80 14.62 -17.38
C LEU A 21 9.71 15.40 -16.06
N VAL A 22 9.08 14.85 -15.05
CA VAL A 22 8.98 15.46 -13.72
C VAL A 22 10.37 15.61 -13.08
N MET A 23 11.23 14.59 -13.19
CA MET A 23 12.61 14.68 -12.71
C MET A 23 13.39 15.79 -13.43
N GLY A 24 13.27 15.87 -14.76
CA GLY A 24 13.89 16.93 -15.56
C GLY A 24 13.39 18.33 -15.17
N ALA A 25 12.09 18.49 -14.95
CA ALA A 25 11.52 19.77 -14.51
C ALA A 25 12.06 20.19 -13.12
N ASN A 26 12.25 19.24 -12.19
CA ASN A 26 12.87 19.53 -10.89
C ASN A 26 14.33 19.98 -11.02
N ILE A 27 15.12 19.35 -11.90
CA ILE A 27 16.51 19.74 -12.15
C ILE A 27 16.58 21.14 -12.74
N ILE A 28 15.72 21.46 -13.71
CA ILE A 28 15.64 22.78 -14.33
C ILE A 28 15.24 23.83 -13.29
N TYR A 29 14.28 23.54 -12.43
CA TYR A 29 13.85 24.43 -11.36
C TYR A 29 14.98 24.70 -10.36
N ASP A 30 15.71 23.66 -9.92
CA ASP A 30 16.85 23.83 -9.02
C ASP A 30 17.96 24.69 -9.65
N ALA A 31 18.26 24.48 -10.94
CA ALA A 31 19.24 25.27 -11.67
C ALA A 31 18.79 26.75 -11.82
N ALA A 32 17.51 26.99 -12.11
CA ALA A 32 16.95 28.33 -12.23
C ALA A 32 16.89 29.07 -10.90
N SER A 33 16.74 28.35 -9.79
CA SER A 33 16.71 28.89 -8.42
C SER A 33 18.10 29.18 -7.83
N GLY A 34 19.18 29.05 -8.61
CA GLY A 34 20.55 29.26 -8.16
C GLY A 34 21.12 28.15 -7.28
N ASN A 35 20.40 27.04 -7.13
CA ASN A 35 20.87 25.86 -6.45
C ASN A 35 21.70 24.96 -7.39
N PHE A 36 22.51 24.08 -6.82
CA PHE A 36 23.23 23.10 -7.63
C PHE A 36 22.22 22.22 -8.41
N ALA A 37 22.37 22.16 -9.74
CA ALA A 37 21.40 21.48 -10.63
C ALA A 37 21.18 20.00 -10.29
N LEU A 38 22.14 19.35 -9.63
CA LEU A 38 22.06 17.96 -9.18
C LEU A 38 21.64 17.83 -7.71
N ASN A 39 21.15 18.88 -7.08
CA ASN A 39 20.69 18.84 -5.69
C ASN A 39 19.56 17.83 -5.46
N PHE A 40 18.78 17.56 -6.52
CA PHE A 40 17.78 16.48 -6.52
C PHE A 40 18.36 15.11 -6.18
N PHE A 41 19.57 14.80 -6.63
CA PHE A 41 20.24 13.52 -6.41
C PHE A 41 21.16 13.51 -5.20
N THR A 42 21.35 14.65 -4.52
CA THR A 42 22.24 14.70 -3.37
C THR A 42 21.61 13.96 -2.18
N ILE A 43 22.36 13.00 -1.66
CA ILE A 43 22.04 12.30 -0.43
C ILE A 43 23.00 12.84 0.63
N SER A 44 22.48 13.50 1.65
CA SER A 44 23.24 14.01 2.77
C SER A 44 23.02 13.16 4.01
N LEU A 45 24.09 12.87 4.73
CA LEU A 45 24.02 12.18 6.02
C LEU A 45 24.02 13.24 7.12
N ARG A 46 22.86 13.45 7.77
CA ARG A 46 22.74 14.38 8.91
C ARG A 46 22.38 13.59 10.16
N ASN A 47 23.19 13.69 11.20
CA ASN A 47 22.96 12.98 12.47
C ASN A 47 22.77 11.46 12.31
N GLY A 48 23.47 10.82 11.38
CA GLY A 48 23.33 9.39 11.11
C GLY A 48 22.05 8.99 10.32
N ILE A 49 21.30 9.96 9.80
CA ILE A 49 20.08 9.76 9.03
C ILE A 49 20.33 10.22 7.59
N LEU A 50 19.88 9.43 6.64
CA LEU A 50 19.94 9.76 5.22
C LEU A 50 18.82 10.74 4.86
N TYR A 51 19.22 11.96 4.47
CA TYR A 51 18.32 12.98 3.94
C TYR A 51 18.55 13.20 2.46
N GLY A 52 17.48 13.40 1.73
CA GLY A 52 17.51 13.72 0.30
C GLY A 52 16.15 13.52 -0.34
N ARG A 53 15.89 14.25 -1.43
CA ARG A 53 14.62 14.13 -2.17
C ARG A 53 14.38 12.70 -2.68
N LEU A 54 15.43 11.98 -3.06
CA LEU A 54 15.32 10.57 -3.45
C LEU A 54 14.87 9.68 -2.29
N ILE A 55 15.38 9.93 -1.09
CA ILE A 55 14.98 9.18 0.11
C ILE A 55 13.49 9.45 0.43
N ASP A 56 13.05 10.69 0.32
CA ASP A 56 11.64 11.05 0.54
C ASP A 56 10.70 10.42 -0.50
N ILE A 57 11.13 10.37 -1.77
CA ILE A 57 10.37 9.68 -2.84
C ILE A 57 10.28 8.18 -2.55
N LEU A 58 11.39 7.55 -2.18
CA LEU A 58 11.40 6.12 -1.83
C LEU A 58 10.55 5.84 -0.59
N ASN A 59 10.61 6.72 0.41
CA ASN A 59 9.81 6.58 1.62
C ASN A 59 8.31 6.61 1.32
N ARG A 60 7.82 7.62 0.59
CA ARG A 60 6.41 7.71 0.17
C ARG A 60 6.05 6.63 -0.84
N GLY A 61 6.96 6.29 -1.75
CA GLY A 61 6.78 5.21 -2.72
C GLY A 61 6.66 3.83 -2.07
N SER A 62 7.29 3.62 -0.91
CA SER A 62 7.23 2.34 -0.20
C SER A 62 5.82 2.01 0.32
N GLU A 63 5.08 3.00 0.79
CA GLU A 63 3.68 2.84 1.22
C GLU A 63 2.81 2.42 0.03
N VAL A 64 2.96 3.11 -1.10
CA VAL A 64 2.24 2.78 -2.34
C VAL A 64 2.63 1.40 -2.86
N ALA A 65 3.90 1.02 -2.74
CA ALA A 65 4.39 -0.29 -3.18
C ALA A 65 3.74 -1.45 -2.40
N ILE A 66 3.56 -1.31 -1.08
CA ILE A 66 2.87 -2.31 -0.26
C ILE A 66 1.42 -2.48 -0.74
N LEU A 67 0.71 -1.38 -0.96
CA LEU A 67 -0.67 -1.40 -1.45
C LEU A 67 -0.75 -2.01 -2.87
N ALA A 68 0.21 -1.68 -3.74
CA ALA A 68 0.28 -2.20 -5.10
C ALA A 68 0.52 -3.72 -5.13
N ILE A 69 1.31 -4.28 -4.20
CA ILE A 69 1.48 -5.72 -4.06
C ILE A 69 0.14 -6.39 -3.74
N GLY A 70 -0.58 -5.89 -2.73
CA GLY A 70 -1.90 -6.40 -2.37
C GLY A 70 -2.88 -6.33 -3.55
N MET A 71 -2.93 -5.16 -4.22
CA MET A 71 -3.78 -4.96 -5.39
C MET A 71 -3.46 -5.92 -6.54
N THR A 72 -2.17 -6.18 -6.78
CA THR A 72 -1.73 -7.12 -7.82
C THR A 72 -2.25 -8.55 -7.55
N LEU A 73 -2.24 -8.99 -6.29
CA LEU A 73 -2.77 -10.29 -5.90
C LEU A 73 -4.29 -10.37 -6.13
N VAL A 74 -5.03 -9.33 -5.75
CA VAL A 74 -6.48 -9.25 -5.94
C VAL A 74 -6.84 -9.26 -7.42
N VAL A 75 -6.21 -8.42 -8.24
CA VAL A 75 -6.46 -8.38 -9.69
C VAL A 75 -6.11 -9.69 -10.36
N SER A 76 -4.99 -10.31 -9.94
CA SER A 76 -4.54 -11.59 -10.52
C SER A 76 -5.47 -12.76 -10.17
N SER A 77 -6.19 -12.73 -9.05
CA SER A 77 -7.08 -13.82 -8.62
C SER A 77 -8.53 -13.63 -9.08
N SER A 78 -9.06 -12.41 -8.97
CA SER A 78 -10.47 -12.10 -9.22
C SER A 78 -10.75 -11.57 -10.62
N ALA A 79 -9.71 -11.20 -11.38
CA ALA A 79 -9.79 -10.44 -12.64
C ALA A 79 -10.59 -9.12 -12.49
N GLY A 80 -10.69 -8.59 -11.29
CA GLY A 80 -11.39 -7.34 -10.97
C GLY A 80 -10.52 -6.38 -10.16
N THR A 81 -10.93 -5.11 -10.12
CA THR A 81 -10.23 -4.05 -9.39
C THR A 81 -10.85 -3.86 -8.02
N ASP A 82 -10.04 -3.73 -6.98
CA ASP A 82 -10.48 -3.36 -5.63
C ASP A 82 -10.33 -1.84 -5.44
N ILE A 83 -11.46 -1.16 -5.27
CA ILE A 83 -11.50 0.29 -5.05
C ILE A 83 -11.39 0.61 -3.55
N SER A 84 -11.62 -0.36 -2.66
CA SER A 84 -11.71 -0.14 -1.22
C SER A 84 -10.37 0.03 -0.50
N VAL A 85 -9.24 -0.30 -1.15
CA VAL A 85 -7.90 -0.37 -0.55
C VAL A 85 -7.56 0.86 0.31
N GLY A 86 -7.74 2.08 -0.23
CA GLY A 86 -7.45 3.31 0.50
C GLY A 86 -8.38 3.55 1.69
N SER A 87 -9.65 3.18 1.58
CA SER A 87 -10.62 3.34 2.66
C SER A 87 -10.41 2.33 3.78
N VAL A 88 -10.07 1.08 3.42
CA VAL A 88 -9.72 0.03 4.39
C VAL A 88 -8.44 0.39 5.13
N MET A 89 -7.44 0.94 4.43
CA MET A 89 -6.22 1.47 5.07
C MET A 89 -6.57 2.57 6.09
N SER A 90 -7.41 3.54 5.69
CA SER A 90 -7.86 4.62 6.58
C SER A 90 -8.62 4.09 7.78
N LEU A 91 -9.55 3.14 7.58
CA LEU A 91 -10.30 2.50 8.66
C LEU A 91 -9.37 1.75 9.64
N SER A 92 -8.44 0.96 9.13
CA SER A 92 -7.47 0.22 9.94
C SER A 92 -6.58 1.16 10.76
N ALA A 93 -6.12 2.25 10.14
CA ALA A 93 -5.35 3.29 10.82
C ALA A 93 -6.16 4.00 11.91
N SER A 94 -7.41 4.39 11.62
CA SER A 94 -8.32 5.01 12.58
C SER A 94 -8.59 4.11 13.78
N PHE A 95 -8.83 2.83 13.55
CA PHE A 95 -9.05 1.84 14.60
C PHE A 95 -7.80 1.63 15.46
N CYS A 96 -6.63 1.51 14.82
CA CYS A 96 -5.35 1.43 15.52
C CYS A 96 -5.13 2.67 16.39
N CYS A 97 -5.29 3.86 15.84
CA CYS A 97 -5.13 5.12 16.56
C CYS A 97 -6.12 5.27 17.73
N MET A 98 -7.38 4.88 17.52
CA MET A 98 -8.38 4.87 18.58
C MET A 98 -8.00 3.96 19.74
N LEU A 99 -7.50 2.77 19.47
CA LEU A 99 -7.05 1.85 20.52
C LEU A 99 -5.81 2.39 21.26
N LEU A 100 -4.88 3.01 20.56
CA LEU A 100 -3.64 3.53 21.14
C LEU A 100 -3.85 4.83 21.91
N ALA A 101 -4.65 5.75 21.42
CA ALA A 101 -4.88 7.06 22.02
C ALA A 101 -6.07 7.09 22.98
N GLY A 102 -7.03 6.20 22.79
CA GLY A 102 -8.34 6.24 23.44
C GLY A 102 -9.42 6.86 22.57
N PHE A 103 -10.66 6.49 22.83
CA PHE A 103 -11.81 6.96 22.06
C PHE A 103 -12.06 8.47 22.30
N GLY A 104 -12.19 9.22 21.21
CA GLY A 104 -12.50 10.66 21.28
C GLY A 104 -11.33 11.56 21.67
N VAL A 105 -10.10 11.03 21.74
CA VAL A 105 -8.90 11.80 22.10
C VAL A 105 -8.19 12.30 20.85
N ALA A 106 -8.07 13.63 20.69
CA ALA A 106 -7.40 14.25 19.56
C ALA A 106 -5.86 14.19 19.63
N SER A 107 -5.29 14.12 20.86
CA SER A 107 -3.82 14.04 21.03
C SER A 107 -3.49 13.21 22.26
N ALA A 108 -2.67 12.17 22.07
CA ALA A 108 -2.18 11.31 23.14
C ALA A 108 -0.66 11.27 23.18
N SER A 109 -0.07 11.48 24.34
CA SER A 109 1.36 11.29 24.61
C SER A 109 1.68 9.92 25.20
N GLN A 110 0.72 9.33 25.90
CA GLN A 110 0.81 8.00 26.48
C GLN A 110 -0.11 7.04 25.73
N LEU A 111 0.36 5.82 25.52
CA LEU A 111 -0.43 4.77 24.87
C LEU A 111 -1.28 4.06 25.91
N GLN A 112 -2.58 3.89 25.64
CA GLN A 112 -3.49 3.15 26.52
C GLN A 112 -3.25 1.64 26.46
N VAL A 113 -2.78 1.14 25.32
CA VAL A 113 -2.44 -0.28 25.11
C VAL A 113 -1.04 -0.38 24.50
N PRO A 114 -0.37 -1.53 24.64
CA PRO A 114 0.92 -1.75 23.98
C PRO A 114 0.82 -1.52 22.48
N LEU A 115 1.84 -0.89 21.90
CA LEU A 115 1.90 -0.54 20.46
C LEU A 115 1.59 -1.74 19.55
N ILE A 116 2.14 -2.91 19.89
CA ILE A 116 1.95 -4.16 19.13
C ILE A 116 0.47 -4.55 19.07
N VAL A 117 -0.28 -4.35 20.16
CA VAL A 117 -1.72 -4.68 20.20
C VAL A 117 -2.51 -3.78 19.25
N GLY A 118 -2.23 -2.48 19.23
CA GLY A 118 -2.87 -1.54 18.30
C GLY A 118 -2.57 -1.88 16.84
N LEU A 119 -1.31 -2.21 16.52
CA LEU A 119 -0.90 -2.61 15.18
C LEU A 119 -1.56 -3.92 14.73
N LEU A 120 -1.54 -4.94 15.58
CA LEU A 120 -2.18 -6.23 15.27
C LEU A 120 -3.69 -6.07 15.09
N ALA A 121 -4.34 -5.24 15.90
CA ALA A 121 -5.76 -4.95 15.77
C ALA A 121 -6.09 -4.25 14.43
N GLY A 122 -5.26 -3.28 14.00
CA GLY A 122 -5.41 -2.64 12.69
C GLY A 122 -5.24 -3.63 11.53
N ILE A 123 -4.23 -4.49 11.60
CA ILE A 123 -4.00 -5.54 10.60
C ILE A 123 -5.17 -6.53 10.56
N LEU A 124 -5.64 -6.98 11.73
CA LEU A 124 -6.78 -7.91 11.85
C LEU A 124 -8.04 -7.31 11.22
N LEU A 125 -8.31 -6.03 11.47
CA LEU A 125 -9.45 -5.34 10.87
C LEU A 125 -9.34 -5.26 9.34
N GLY A 126 -8.15 -4.95 8.82
CA GLY A 126 -7.88 -4.98 7.38
C GLY A 126 -8.12 -6.38 6.77
N CYS A 127 -7.67 -7.44 7.45
CA CYS A 127 -7.92 -8.82 7.05
C CYS A 127 -9.41 -9.15 7.06
N LEU A 128 -10.18 -8.72 8.06
CA LEU A 128 -11.63 -8.92 8.12
C LEU A 128 -12.34 -8.21 6.96
N CYS A 129 -11.94 -6.99 6.63
CA CYS A 129 -12.46 -6.28 5.47
C CYS A 129 -12.16 -7.02 4.16
N GLY A 130 -10.94 -7.54 4.01
CA GLY A 130 -10.54 -8.34 2.86
C GLY A 130 -11.33 -9.65 2.75
N LEU A 131 -11.53 -10.35 3.87
CA LEU A 131 -12.37 -11.56 3.93
C LEU A 131 -13.82 -11.25 3.55
N PHE A 132 -14.37 -10.13 4.00
CA PHE A 132 -15.71 -9.70 3.65
C PHE A 132 -15.85 -9.49 2.14
N ASN A 133 -14.93 -8.72 1.52
CA ASN A 133 -14.92 -8.53 0.06
C ASN A 133 -14.74 -9.87 -0.69
N GLY A 134 -13.80 -10.70 -0.24
CA GLY A 134 -13.56 -12.02 -0.82
C GLY A 134 -14.79 -12.91 -0.76
N PHE A 135 -15.55 -12.87 0.36
CA PHE A 135 -16.82 -13.60 0.49
C PHE A 135 -17.87 -13.11 -0.51
N LEU A 136 -18.06 -11.80 -0.65
CA LEU A 136 -19.01 -11.23 -1.61
C LEU A 136 -18.68 -11.63 -3.05
N VAL A 137 -17.40 -11.60 -3.42
CA VAL A 137 -16.96 -11.91 -4.80
C VAL A 137 -16.94 -13.42 -5.08
N ALA A 138 -16.43 -14.22 -4.14
CA ALA A 138 -16.21 -15.65 -4.38
C ALA A 138 -17.44 -16.50 -4.18
N TYR A 139 -18.32 -16.16 -3.23
CA TYR A 139 -19.49 -16.97 -2.86
C TYR A 139 -20.81 -16.40 -3.37
N LEU A 140 -20.97 -15.08 -3.37
CA LEU A 140 -22.18 -14.41 -3.87
C LEU A 140 -22.08 -14.02 -5.35
N ASP A 141 -20.91 -14.28 -5.99
CA ASP A 141 -20.62 -13.95 -7.39
C ASP A 141 -20.90 -12.45 -7.73
N ILE A 142 -20.78 -11.55 -6.73
CA ILE A 142 -20.91 -10.11 -6.94
C ILE A 142 -19.67 -9.61 -7.70
N GLN A 143 -19.89 -8.71 -8.65
CA GLN A 143 -18.78 -8.10 -9.40
C GLN A 143 -17.80 -7.41 -8.43
N PRO A 144 -16.48 -7.67 -8.52
CA PRO A 144 -15.49 -7.13 -7.57
C PRO A 144 -15.56 -5.62 -7.38
N MET A 145 -15.73 -4.86 -8.46
CA MET A 145 -15.81 -3.41 -8.41
C MET A 145 -17.01 -2.92 -7.58
N VAL A 146 -18.18 -3.62 -7.67
CA VAL A 146 -19.39 -3.25 -6.91
C VAL A 146 -19.22 -3.59 -5.43
N ALA A 147 -18.73 -4.80 -5.11
CA ALA A 147 -18.49 -5.22 -3.74
C ALA A 147 -17.53 -4.27 -3.01
N THR A 148 -16.43 -3.92 -3.67
CA THR A 148 -15.40 -3.04 -3.08
C THR A 148 -15.86 -1.59 -2.98
N LEU A 149 -16.75 -1.10 -3.86
CA LEU A 149 -17.32 0.23 -3.78
C LEU A 149 -18.21 0.40 -2.54
N ILE A 150 -18.97 -0.63 -2.19
CA ILE A 150 -19.79 -0.65 -0.96
C ILE A 150 -18.87 -0.52 0.26
N LEU A 151 -17.83 -1.36 0.33
CA LEU A 151 -16.88 -1.32 1.43
C LEU A 151 -16.09 0.01 1.46
N TYR A 152 -15.75 0.57 0.29
CA TYR A 152 -15.11 1.89 0.19
C TYR A 152 -15.88 2.96 0.96
N SER A 153 -17.18 3.07 0.72
CA SER A 153 -18.03 4.08 1.36
C SER A 153 -18.22 3.79 2.85
N ALA A 154 -18.50 2.53 3.20
CA ALA A 154 -18.73 2.11 4.58
C ALA A 154 -17.46 2.26 5.44
N ALA A 155 -16.31 1.78 4.97
CA ALA A 155 -15.05 1.85 5.70
C ALA A 155 -14.63 3.31 5.96
N ARG A 156 -14.81 4.19 4.97
CA ARG A 156 -14.51 5.60 5.12
C ARG A 156 -15.39 6.27 6.18
N ALA A 157 -16.70 6.02 6.15
CA ALA A 157 -17.64 6.57 7.11
C ALA A 157 -17.35 6.07 8.55
N ILE A 158 -17.13 4.76 8.70
CA ILE A 158 -16.80 4.16 10.00
C ILE A 158 -15.47 4.71 10.54
N GLY A 159 -14.45 4.84 9.69
CA GLY A 159 -13.16 5.40 10.11
C GLY A 159 -13.27 6.84 10.64
N LEU A 160 -14.07 7.68 9.98
CA LEU A 160 -14.33 9.04 10.43
C LEU A 160 -15.12 9.07 11.77
N LEU A 161 -16.12 8.20 11.90
CA LEU A 161 -16.89 8.09 13.16
C LEU A 161 -16.05 7.60 14.33
N LEU A 162 -15.14 6.64 14.12
CA LEU A 162 -14.22 6.15 15.14
C LEU A 162 -13.33 7.25 15.70
N CYS A 163 -12.89 8.18 14.86
CA CYS A 163 -12.07 9.31 15.26
C CYS A 163 -12.89 10.56 15.62
N ASN A 164 -14.24 10.48 15.70
CA ASN A 164 -15.13 11.64 15.90
C ASN A 164 -14.85 12.79 14.94
N ASN A 165 -14.51 12.51 13.68
CA ASN A 165 -14.05 13.48 12.68
C ASN A 165 -12.82 14.31 13.09
N LEU A 166 -12.07 13.87 14.11
CA LEU A 166 -10.85 14.52 14.57
C LEU A 166 -9.61 13.90 13.94
N ILE A 167 -8.57 14.71 13.79
CA ILE A 167 -7.24 14.22 13.46
C ILE A 167 -6.58 13.77 14.77
N VAL A 168 -6.26 12.48 14.87
CA VAL A 168 -5.63 11.91 16.07
C VAL A 168 -4.11 12.02 15.97
N TYR A 169 -3.49 12.71 16.92
CA TYR A 169 -2.04 12.85 17.02
C TYR A 169 -1.50 11.96 18.14
N ILE A 170 -0.66 10.99 17.80
CA ILE A 170 0.04 10.14 18.77
C ILE A 170 1.48 10.63 18.88
N ARG A 171 1.80 11.28 20.02
CA ARG A 171 3.14 11.83 20.32
C ARG A 171 3.92 10.87 21.21
N ASN A 172 4.13 9.65 20.72
CA ASN A 172 4.91 8.63 21.42
C ASN A 172 6.10 8.21 20.55
N ASP A 173 7.30 8.17 21.15
CA ASP A 173 8.54 7.89 20.42
C ASP A 173 8.54 6.54 19.72
N SER A 174 7.95 5.52 20.35
CA SER A 174 7.84 4.18 19.76
C SER A 174 6.94 4.16 18.52
N PHE A 175 5.83 4.91 18.57
CA PHE A 175 4.91 5.05 17.43
C PHE A 175 5.54 5.87 16.31
N THR A 176 6.20 6.98 16.66
CA THR A 176 6.84 7.88 15.68
C THR A 176 7.97 7.19 14.91
N LYS A 177 8.70 6.27 15.55
CA LYS A 177 9.75 5.47 14.89
C LYS A 177 9.22 4.55 13.79
N LEU A 178 7.96 4.12 13.84
CA LEU A 178 7.36 3.27 12.79
C LEU A 178 7.21 4.00 11.46
N GLY A 179 6.80 5.27 11.49
CA GLY A 179 6.73 6.11 10.28
C GLY A 179 7.98 6.94 10.02
N GLY A 180 8.93 6.95 10.98
CA GLY A 180 10.16 7.72 10.93
C GLY A 180 11.36 6.91 10.46
N PHE A 181 12.47 7.06 11.19
CA PHE A 181 13.74 6.42 10.87
C PHE A 181 14.12 5.39 11.92
N THR A 182 14.49 4.20 11.46
CA THR A 182 15.17 3.19 12.28
C THR A 182 16.63 3.10 11.80
N GLY A 183 17.50 3.90 12.40
CA GLY A 183 18.87 4.09 11.92
C GLY A 183 18.94 5.03 10.71
N PRO A 184 19.79 4.76 9.71
CA PRO A 184 20.01 5.66 8.58
C PRO A 184 18.86 5.65 7.56
N ILE A 185 18.03 4.61 7.52
CA ILE A 185 17.02 4.39 6.49
C ILE A 185 15.61 4.58 7.08
N PRO A 186 14.66 5.18 6.35
CA PRO A 186 13.26 5.26 6.75
C PRO A 186 12.64 3.87 6.97
N THR A 187 11.94 3.70 8.09
CA THR A 187 11.31 2.42 8.47
C THR A 187 10.32 1.90 7.41
N PRO A 188 9.49 2.73 6.75
CA PRO A 188 8.56 2.25 5.72
C PRO A 188 9.26 1.54 4.54
N ILE A 189 10.47 1.99 4.16
CA ILE A 189 11.25 1.33 3.10
C ILE A 189 11.64 -0.09 3.50
N LEU A 190 12.07 -0.28 4.75
CA LEU A 190 12.43 -1.59 5.28
C LEU A 190 11.23 -2.53 5.31
N VAL A 191 10.07 -2.02 5.79
CA VAL A 191 8.82 -2.78 5.81
C VAL A 191 8.39 -3.18 4.40
N ALA A 192 8.45 -2.26 3.45
CA ALA A 192 8.13 -2.55 2.05
C ALA A 192 9.07 -3.61 1.45
N ALA A 193 10.37 -3.52 1.70
CA ALA A 193 11.34 -4.52 1.25
C ALA A 193 11.02 -5.92 1.80
N VAL A 194 10.69 -6.01 3.10
CA VAL A 194 10.28 -7.27 3.73
C VAL A 194 8.99 -7.81 3.10
N CYS A 195 7.97 -6.97 2.87
CA CYS A 195 6.72 -7.37 2.21
C CYS A 195 6.96 -7.88 0.79
N VAL A 196 7.83 -7.22 0.01
CA VAL A 196 8.22 -7.67 -1.34
C VAL A 196 8.87 -9.04 -1.28
N VAL A 197 9.84 -9.24 -0.39
CA VAL A 197 10.55 -10.52 -0.25
C VAL A 197 9.60 -11.65 0.15
N ILE A 198 8.74 -11.42 1.15
CA ILE A 198 7.75 -12.41 1.60
C ILE A 198 6.81 -12.77 0.45
N THR A 199 6.29 -11.78 -0.27
CA THR A 199 5.37 -12.01 -1.40
C THR A 199 6.06 -12.76 -2.54
N LEU A 200 7.30 -12.40 -2.89
CA LEU A 200 8.08 -13.10 -3.90
C LEU A 200 8.33 -14.56 -3.51
N LEU A 201 8.69 -14.82 -2.25
CA LEU A 201 8.90 -16.18 -1.76
C LEU A 201 7.59 -16.98 -1.76
N ALA A 202 6.50 -16.39 -1.31
CA ALA A 202 5.17 -17.01 -1.33
C ALA A 202 4.73 -17.37 -2.76
N LEU A 203 4.87 -16.47 -3.72
CA LEU A 203 4.45 -16.72 -5.10
C LEU A 203 5.38 -17.65 -5.88
N LYS A 204 6.69 -17.58 -5.64
CA LYS A 204 7.68 -18.40 -6.39
C LYS A 204 7.96 -19.76 -5.78
N LYS A 205 7.91 -19.87 -4.44
CA LYS A 205 8.27 -21.09 -3.72
C LYS A 205 7.07 -21.94 -3.32
N THR A 206 5.85 -21.42 -3.44
CA THR A 206 4.63 -22.16 -3.11
C THR A 206 3.72 -22.30 -4.33
N ALA A 207 2.78 -23.25 -4.28
CA ALA A 207 1.78 -23.43 -5.33
C ALA A 207 0.78 -22.28 -5.43
N LEU A 208 0.76 -21.34 -4.47
CA LEU A 208 -0.17 -20.21 -4.44
C LEU A 208 -0.09 -19.34 -5.72
N GLY A 209 1.13 -19.03 -6.17
CA GLY A 209 1.32 -18.24 -7.38
C GLY A 209 0.70 -18.89 -8.63
N LEU A 210 0.88 -20.21 -8.78
CA LEU A 210 0.29 -20.97 -9.87
C LEU A 210 -1.25 -20.99 -9.77
N TYR A 211 -1.78 -21.19 -8.58
CA TYR A 211 -3.23 -21.23 -8.34
C TYR A 211 -3.91 -19.89 -8.63
N ILE A 212 -3.32 -18.79 -8.15
CA ILE A 212 -3.81 -17.43 -8.41
C ILE A 212 -3.86 -17.16 -9.91
N GLN A 213 -2.76 -17.44 -10.63
CA GLN A 213 -2.70 -17.23 -12.08
C GLN A 213 -3.71 -18.10 -12.82
N SER A 214 -3.82 -19.38 -12.48
CA SER A 214 -4.74 -20.33 -13.12
C SER A 214 -6.20 -19.88 -12.97
N VAL A 215 -6.61 -19.48 -11.76
CA VAL A 215 -7.97 -19.02 -11.47
C VAL A 215 -8.26 -17.69 -12.16
N GLY A 216 -7.30 -16.76 -12.16
CA GLY A 216 -7.43 -15.46 -12.81
C GLY A 216 -7.57 -15.53 -14.33
N ILE A 217 -6.88 -16.50 -14.98
CA ILE A 217 -6.99 -16.70 -16.43
C ILE A 217 -8.33 -17.31 -16.80
N ASN A 218 -8.74 -18.40 -16.14
CA ASN A 218 -10.01 -19.07 -16.43
C ASN A 218 -10.55 -19.85 -15.20
N LYS A 219 -11.48 -19.20 -14.51
CA LYS A 219 -12.14 -19.75 -13.31
C LYS A 219 -12.85 -21.09 -13.58
N LYS A 220 -13.47 -21.26 -14.77
CA LYS A 220 -14.17 -22.51 -15.13
C LYS A 220 -13.19 -23.65 -15.41
N ALA A 221 -12.15 -23.41 -16.19
CA ALA A 221 -11.13 -24.41 -16.49
C ALA A 221 -10.38 -24.85 -15.23
N SER A 222 -10.06 -23.93 -14.34
CA SER A 222 -9.41 -24.21 -13.06
C SER A 222 -10.27 -25.12 -12.16
N ARG A 223 -11.60 -24.93 -12.16
CA ARG A 223 -12.54 -25.81 -11.43
C ARG A 223 -12.54 -27.24 -12.00
N ILE A 224 -12.52 -27.38 -13.32
CA ILE A 224 -12.48 -28.71 -13.97
C ILE A 224 -11.15 -29.40 -13.64
N ALA A 225 -10.05 -28.65 -13.52
CA ALA A 225 -8.76 -29.15 -13.10
C ALA A 225 -8.66 -29.49 -11.59
N GLY A 226 -9.78 -29.38 -10.84
CA GLY A 226 -9.84 -29.72 -9.42
C GLY A 226 -9.46 -28.58 -8.45
N LEU A 227 -9.19 -27.38 -8.93
CA LEU A 227 -8.91 -26.24 -8.08
C LEU A 227 -10.18 -25.62 -7.51
N ASN A 228 -10.19 -25.38 -6.19
CA ASN A 228 -11.32 -24.70 -5.56
C ASN A 228 -11.18 -23.17 -5.76
N SER A 229 -11.69 -22.66 -6.88
CA SER A 229 -11.61 -21.24 -7.23
C SER A 229 -12.20 -20.30 -6.18
N ARG A 230 -13.22 -20.75 -5.42
CA ARG A 230 -13.84 -19.94 -4.35
C ARG A 230 -12.94 -19.71 -3.14
N ARG A 231 -11.94 -20.58 -2.91
CA ARG A 231 -10.98 -20.42 -1.81
C ARG A 231 -9.74 -19.63 -2.22
N ILE A 232 -9.52 -19.48 -3.52
CA ILE A 232 -8.34 -18.80 -4.07
C ILE A 232 -8.61 -17.31 -4.32
N ILE A 233 -9.87 -16.96 -4.62
CA ILE A 233 -10.33 -15.57 -4.71
C ILE A 233 -10.54 -15.00 -3.32
#